data_97dbf531eeb9ebbceb7fde37fd0322c7
#
_entry.id   97dbf531eeb9ebbceb7fde37fd0322c7
#
_cell.length_a   1.000
_cell.length_b   1.000
_cell.length_c   1.000
_cell.angle_alpha   90.00
_cell.angle_beta   90.00
_cell.angle_gamma   90.00
#
_symmetry.space_group_name_H-M   'P 1'
#
loop_
_entity.id
_entity.type
_entity.pdbx_description
1 polymer ?
#
loop_
_entity_poly.entity_id
_entity_poly.type
_entity_poly.pdbx_seq_one_letter_code
_entity_poly.pdbx_strand_id
1 'polypeptide(L)'
;ADIFSFSHFYMKQLMWIGMAWVTAIIVLLLDERFYHMFAYPAYLGGIALLVAALLFGREVNGAKAWFEFGSLRVQPVEFAKIATALALARVMSEYSFSINRAGDLMKVAVVICIPLFIIILQNDTGSGIVLGSFLFVLYREGLNKWLCIPVLLIAALFIVSFLLSPMTLLVTLILVCTLSEAMMNGQWRSRLVFLAAVMLSAILLCLVMALIAPGTLDLYHSLLTTTLAAVVFAAVYAYRSNLANIFITLGLFVGSLIFLPTTDYIFNSILKQHQRDRILSFLGIISDPLGTDYNVNQAKIAIGSGGLFGKGFLQGTQIKYNFVPEKHTDFIFCTAVSYA
;
A
#
# COMPACT_ATOMS: atom_id res chain seq x y z
N ALA A 1 43.36 16.22 -13.00
CA ALA A 1 41.90 16.12 -13.08
C ALA A 1 41.34 17.02 -12.01
N ASP A 2 40.58 18.05 -12.41
CA ASP A 2 40.03 19.05 -11.51
C ASP A 2 39.05 18.39 -10.54
N ILE A 3 39.44 18.33 -9.27
CA ILE A 3 38.67 17.76 -8.16
C ILE A 3 37.27 18.44 -8.05
N PHE A 4 37.15 19.69 -8.51
CA PHE A 4 35.94 20.50 -8.46
C PHE A 4 35.13 20.52 -9.77
N SER A 5 35.31 19.56 -10.69
CA SER A 5 34.49 19.53 -11.89
C SER A 5 33.09 19.02 -11.61
N PHE A 6 32.05 19.73 -12.08
CA PHE A 6 30.63 19.31 -11.98
C PHE A 6 30.28 18.02 -12.75
N SER A 7 31.24 17.41 -13.41
CA SER A 7 31.12 16.11 -14.04
C SER A 7 31.08 14.96 -13.01
N HIS A 8 31.62 15.20 -11.80
CA HIS A 8 31.65 14.20 -10.74
C HIS A 8 30.34 14.14 -9.95
N PHE A 9 29.84 12.94 -9.65
CA PHE A 9 28.60 12.71 -8.91
C PHE A 9 28.60 13.37 -7.53
N TYR A 10 29.71 13.37 -6.79
CA TYR A 10 29.80 13.99 -5.47
C TYR A 10 29.60 15.52 -5.50
N MET A 11 30.08 16.19 -6.56
CA MET A 11 29.89 17.64 -6.71
C MET A 11 28.41 17.97 -6.98
N LYS A 12 27.74 17.18 -7.82
CA LYS A 12 26.29 17.31 -8.03
C LYS A 12 25.53 17.09 -6.72
N GLN A 13 25.93 16.10 -5.93
CA GLN A 13 25.29 15.81 -4.64
C GLN A 13 25.49 16.96 -3.65
N LEU A 14 26.69 17.52 -3.53
CA LEU A 14 26.95 18.70 -2.69
C LEU A 14 26.09 19.91 -3.12
N MET A 15 25.95 20.13 -4.41
CA MET A 15 25.07 21.19 -4.94
C MET A 15 23.61 20.96 -4.52
N TRP A 16 23.10 19.73 -4.64
CA TRP A 16 21.74 19.40 -4.21
C TRP A 16 21.54 19.54 -2.70
N ILE A 17 22.54 19.17 -1.89
CA ILE A 17 22.53 19.38 -0.44
C ILE A 17 22.49 20.87 -0.13
N GLY A 18 23.31 21.69 -0.80
CA GLY A 18 23.30 23.13 -0.62
C GLY A 18 21.93 23.76 -0.97
N MET A 19 21.33 23.34 -2.08
CA MET A 19 19.99 23.81 -2.45
C MET A 19 18.91 23.35 -1.44
N ALA A 20 19.01 22.13 -0.94
CA ALA A 20 18.09 21.62 0.09
C ALA A 20 18.19 22.45 1.38
N TRP A 21 19.40 22.80 1.84
CA TRP A 21 19.59 23.68 2.99
C TRP A 21 18.97 25.06 2.79
N VAL A 22 19.21 25.68 1.63
CA VAL A 22 18.61 26.98 1.29
C VAL A 22 17.09 26.90 1.31
N THR A 23 16.55 25.87 0.67
CA THR A 23 15.09 25.65 0.67
C THR A 23 14.53 25.44 2.08
N ALA A 24 15.22 24.65 2.91
CA ALA A 24 14.81 24.42 4.29
C ALA A 24 14.80 25.72 5.11
N ILE A 25 15.82 26.56 4.96
CA ILE A 25 15.89 27.85 5.62
C ILE A 25 14.74 28.76 5.16
N ILE A 26 14.48 28.83 3.85
CA ILE A 26 13.35 29.62 3.31
C ILE A 26 12.02 29.14 3.90
N VAL A 27 11.78 27.81 3.90
CA VAL A 27 10.56 27.23 4.45
C VAL A 27 10.40 27.55 5.94
N LEU A 28 11.48 27.50 6.74
CA LEU A 28 11.44 27.83 8.16
C LEU A 28 11.21 29.32 8.46
N LEU A 29 11.64 30.20 7.54
CA LEU A 29 11.47 31.66 7.71
C LEU A 29 10.09 32.15 7.27
N LEU A 30 9.34 31.35 6.51
CA LEU A 30 7.99 31.73 6.05
C LEU A 30 7.00 31.66 7.23
N ASP A 31 6.18 32.70 7.35
CA ASP A 31 5.14 32.79 8.36
C ASP A 31 4.02 31.77 8.09
N GLU A 32 3.37 31.28 9.12
CA GLU A 32 2.21 30.38 9.07
C GLU A 32 1.10 30.93 8.14
N ARG A 33 0.88 32.25 8.15
CA ARG A 33 -0.10 32.92 7.29
C ARG A 33 0.15 32.70 5.81
N PHE A 34 1.41 32.61 5.42
CA PHE A 34 1.79 32.32 4.04
C PHE A 34 1.27 30.94 3.62
N TYR A 35 1.51 29.90 4.43
CA TYR A 35 1.05 28.56 4.14
C TYR A 35 -0.47 28.47 4.07
N HIS A 36 -1.17 29.17 4.97
CA HIS A 36 -2.62 29.26 4.95
C HIS A 36 -3.16 29.89 3.66
N MET A 37 -2.55 30.97 3.19
CA MET A 37 -2.98 31.69 1.99
C MET A 37 -2.71 30.89 0.72
N PHE A 38 -1.55 30.24 0.64
CA PHE A 38 -1.10 29.53 -0.55
C PHE A 38 -1.56 28.08 -0.65
N ALA A 39 -2.15 27.49 0.38
CA ALA A 39 -2.55 26.09 0.40
C ALA A 39 -3.47 25.69 -0.78
N TYR A 40 -4.56 26.43 -1.00
CA TYR A 40 -5.48 26.14 -2.10
C TYR A 40 -4.91 26.50 -3.49
N PRO A 41 -4.27 27.66 -3.71
CA PRO A 41 -3.56 27.94 -4.96
C PRO A 41 -2.51 26.87 -5.31
N ALA A 42 -1.69 26.46 -4.34
CA ALA A 42 -0.71 25.39 -4.53
C ALA A 42 -1.37 24.05 -4.90
N TYR A 43 -2.47 23.71 -4.24
CA TYR A 43 -3.24 22.51 -4.52
C TYR A 43 -3.81 22.53 -5.95
N LEU A 44 -4.44 23.61 -6.38
CA LEU A 44 -4.96 23.76 -7.75
C LEU A 44 -3.82 23.70 -8.78
N GLY A 45 -2.69 24.36 -8.49
CA GLY A 45 -1.48 24.27 -9.30
C GLY A 45 -0.93 22.85 -9.40
N GLY A 46 -0.91 22.11 -8.28
CA GLY A 46 -0.52 20.71 -8.23
C GLY A 46 -1.42 19.80 -9.09
N ILE A 47 -2.74 19.99 -8.99
CA ILE A 47 -3.71 19.28 -9.84
C ILE A 47 -3.50 19.64 -11.31
N ALA A 48 -3.33 20.92 -11.65
CA ALA A 48 -3.09 21.35 -13.02
C ALA A 48 -1.79 20.70 -13.58
N LEU A 49 -0.73 20.63 -12.80
CA LEU A 49 0.51 19.96 -13.16
C LEU A 49 0.31 18.44 -13.36
N LEU A 50 -0.47 17.78 -12.51
CA LEU A 50 -0.81 16.35 -12.69
C LEU A 50 -1.60 16.14 -14.00
N VAL A 51 -2.60 16.95 -14.27
CA VAL A 51 -3.37 16.86 -15.52
C VAL A 51 -2.48 17.15 -16.73
N ALA A 52 -1.62 18.15 -16.66
CA ALA A 52 -0.65 18.45 -17.71
C ALA A 52 0.31 17.26 -17.95
N ALA A 53 0.76 16.59 -16.89
CA ALA A 53 1.60 15.40 -17.04
C ALA A 53 0.84 14.22 -17.66
N LEU A 54 -0.44 14.04 -17.34
CA LEU A 54 -1.30 13.04 -17.97
C LEU A 54 -1.44 13.27 -19.48
N LEU A 55 -1.58 14.55 -19.92
CA LEU A 55 -1.78 14.91 -21.32
C LEU A 55 -0.46 14.93 -22.11
N PHE A 56 0.56 15.62 -21.58
CA PHE A 56 1.80 15.97 -22.28
C PHE A 56 3.04 15.25 -21.71
N GLY A 57 2.90 14.49 -20.62
CA GLY A 57 4.03 13.82 -19.97
C GLY A 57 4.59 12.69 -20.79
N ARG A 58 5.87 12.39 -20.57
CA ARG A 58 6.55 11.23 -21.15
C ARG A 58 6.32 9.98 -20.31
N GLU A 59 6.16 8.86 -20.98
CA GLU A 59 6.03 7.58 -20.33
C GLU A 59 7.41 7.04 -19.94
N VAL A 60 7.62 6.83 -18.63
CA VAL A 60 8.84 6.24 -18.06
C VAL A 60 8.42 5.06 -17.20
N ASN A 61 8.96 3.89 -17.46
CA ASN A 61 8.63 2.64 -16.74
C ASN A 61 7.12 2.32 -16.70
N GLY A 62 6.39 2.68 -17.76
CA GLY A 62 4.95 2.41 -17.88
C GLY A 62 4.04 3.45 -17.21
N ALA A 63 4.59 4.48 -16.55
CA ALA A 63 3.84 5.59 -15.97
C ALA A 63 4.03 6.88 -16.79
N LYS A 64 2.92 7.52 -17.17
CA LYS A 64 2.93 8.80 -17.89
C LYS A 64 2.89 9.97 -16.90
N ALA A 65 4.02 10.19 -16.20
CA ALA A 65 4.08 11.06 -15.04
C ALA A 65 5.28 12.03 -15.03
N TRP A 66 6.08 12.08 -16.12
CA TRP A 66 7.34 12.82 -16.14
C TRP A 66 7.35 13.93 -17.19
N PHE A 67 7.88 15.07 -16.81
CA PHE A 67 8.33 16.11 -17.74
C PHE A 67 9.85 16.01 -17.94
N GLU A 68 10.30 15.98 -19.18
CA GLU A 68 11.72 16.01 -19.54
C GLU A 68 12.04 17.33 -20.24
N PHE A 69 12.90 18.13 -19.61
CA PHE A 69 13.44 19.38 -20.14
C PHE A 69 14.95 19.21 -20.35
N GLY A 70 15.33 18.61 -21.46
CA GLY A 70 16.74 18.29 -21.73
C GLY A 70 17.28 17.26 -20.75
N SER A 71 18.23 17.65 -19.91
CA SER A 71 18.81 16.78 -18.87
C SER A 71 18.04 16.77 -17.55
N LEU A 72 17.07 17.65 -17.38
CA LEU A 72 16.25 17.76 -16.18
C LEU A 72 14.97 16.92 -16.33
N ARG A 73 14.73 16.05 -15.34
CA ARG A 73 13.49 15.28 -15.20
C ARG A 73 12.76 15.78 -13.98
N VAL A 74 11.50 16.16 -14.17
CA VAL A 74 10.63 16.64 -13.11
C VAL A 74 9.39 15.78 -13.05
N GLN A 75 9.08 15.29 -11.85
CA GLN A 75 7.88 14.51 -11.59
C GLN A 75 6.85 15.37 -10.86
N PRO A 76 5.78 15.82 -11.52
CA PRO A 76 4.76 16.69 -10.94
C PRO A 76 4.10 16.18 -9.67
N VAL A 77 4.01 14.84 -9.53
CA VAL A 77 3.38 14.23 -8.35
C VAL A 77 4.10 14.58 -7.05
N GLU A 78 5.41 14.84 -7.07
CA GLU A 78 6.15 15.23 -5.87
C GLU A 78 5.66 16.58 -5.32
N PHE A 79 5.40 17.54 -6.21
CA PHE A 79 4.80 18.81 -5.82
C PHE A 79 3.34 18.67 -5.41
N ALA A 80 2.58 17.83 -6.12
CA ALA A 80 1.19 17.57 -5.80
C ALA A 80 0.99 16.92 -4.42
N LYS A 81 1.90 16.03 -3.99
CA LYS A 81 1.88 15.46 -2.63
C LYS A 81 1.99 16.53 -1.55
N ILE A 82 2.95 17.46 -1.71
CA ILE A 82 3.15 18.56 -0.77
C ILE A 82 1.94 19.49 -0.78
N ALA A 83 1.45 19.85 -1.95
CA ALA A 83 0.28 20.71 -2.11
C ALA A 83 -1.00 20.09 -1.51
N THR A 84 -1.18 18.76 -1.68
CA THR A 84 -2.28 18.01 -1.07
C THR A 84 -2.17 18.02 0.46
N ALA A 85 -0.97 17.83 1.01
CA ALA A 85 -0.73 17.89 2.46
C ALA A 85 -1.08 19.27 3.03
N LEU A 86 -0.67 20.35 2.34
CA LEU A 86 -0.98 21.73 2.74
C LEU A 86 -2.49 22.01 2.69
N ALA A 87 -3.16 21.60 1.60
CA ALA A 87 -4.60 21.77 1.46
C ALA A 87 -5.38 20.99 2.54
N LEU A 88 -4.94 19.76 2.83
CA LEU A 88 -5.52 18.94 3.88
C LEU A 88 -5.34 19.59 5.26
N ALA A 89 -4.13 20.04 5.58
CA ALA A 89 -3.85 20.76 6.83
C ALA A 89 -4.72 22.04 6.94
N ARG A 90 -4.90 22.77 5.84
CA ARG A 90 -5.74 23.97 5.78
C ARG A 90 -7.21 23.65 6.07
N VAL A 91 -7.76 22.60 5.46
CA VAL A 91 -9.15 22.16 5.71
C VAL A 91 -9.33 21.76 7.17
N MET A 92 -8.37 21.00 7.72
CA MET A 92 -8.45 20.49 9.08
C MET A 92 -8.20 21.56 10.14
N SER A 93 -7.57 22.69 9.79
CA SER A 93 -7.34 23.82 10.70
C SER A 93 -8.54 24.75 10.87
N GLU A 94 -9.66 24.53 10.16
CA GLU A 94 -10.88 25.34 10.32
C GLU A 94 -11.47 25.15 11.72
N TYR A 95 -11.84 26.23 12.38
CA TYR A 95 -12.33 26.23 13.76
C TYR A 95 -13.54 25.31 14.01
N SER A 96 -14.42 25.18 13.01
CA SER A 96 -15.63 24.34 13.10
C SER A 96 -15.42 22.92 12.53
N PHE A 97 -14.19 22.54 12.16
CA PHE A 97 -13.89 21.25 11.54
C PHE A 97 -14.12 20.10 12.52
N SER A 98 -14.80 19.07 12.05
CA SER A 98 -14.93 17.80 12.76
C SER A 98 -14.88 16.64 11.77
N ILE A 99 -13.86 15.80 11.87
CA ILE A 99 -13.61 14.66 10.97
C ILE A 99 -14.80 13.68 10.92
N ASN A 100 -15.60 13.60 11.99
CA ASN A 100 -16.77 12.71 12.07
C ASN A 100 -18.04 13.33 11.50
N ARG A 101 -18.01 14.61 11.09
CA ARG A 101 -19.13 15.25 10.39
C ARG A 101 -19.05 14.90 8.90
N ALA A 102 -20.13 14.36 8.33
CA ALA A 102 -20.17 13.91 6.94
C ALA A 102 -19.69 14.98 5.92
N GLY A 103 -20.07 16.25 6.14
CA GLY A 103 -19.66 17.36 5.26
C GLY A 103 -18.16 17.64 5.28
N ASP A 104 -17.54 17.61 6.44
CA ASP A 104 -16.10 17.86 6.59
C ASP A 104 -15.28 16.65 6.14
N LEU A 105 -15.77 15.44 6.40
CA LEU A 105 -15.18 14.21 5.87
C LEU A 105 -15.22 14.21 4.33
N MET A 106 -16.30 14.68 3.73
CA MET A 106 -16.41 14.82 2.26
C MET A 106 -15.38 15.80 1.70
N LYS A 107 -15.16 16.96 2.35
CA LYS A 107 -14.11 17.91 1.93
C LYS A 107 -12.73 17.26 1.93
N VAL A 108 -12.40 16.57 3.01
CA VAL A 108 -11.13 15.83 3.15
C VAL A 108 -11.00 14.75 2.08
N ALA A 109 -12.06 13.96 1.87
CA ALA A 109 -12.08 12.91 0.85
C ALA A 109 -11.85 13.50 -0.56
N VAL A 110 -12.51 14.60 -0.91
CA VAL A 110 -12.33 15.27 -2.20
C VAL A 110 -10.89 15.74 -2.39
N VAL A 111 -10.28 16.35 -1.36
CA VAL A 111 -8.89 16.82 -1.43
C VAL A 111 -7.90 15.67 -1.66
N ILE A 112 -8.15 14.49 -1.12
CA ILE A 112 -7.26 13.33 -1.30
C ILE A 112 -7.60 12.57 -2.59
N CYS A 113 -8.89 12.34 -2.88
CA CYS A 113 -9.32 11.48 -3.97
C CYS A 113 -9.07 12.10 -5.36
N ILE A 114 -9.15 13.43 -5.52
CA ILE A 114 -8.92 14.06 -6.83
C ILE A 114 -7.48 13.79 -7.33
N PRO A 115 -6.41 14.16 -6.60
CA PRO A 115 -5.06 13.86 -7.06
C PRO A 115 -4.80 12.36 -7.16
N LEU A 116 -5.34 11.54 -6.24
CA LEU A 116 -5.21 10.09 -6.28
C LEU A 116 -5.79 9.51 -7.57
N PHE A 117 -6.97 9.96 -7.98
CA PHE A 117 -7.62 9.52 -9.22
C PHE A 117 -6.77 9.84 -10.45
N ILE A 118 -6.22 11.06 -10.52
CA ILE A 118 -5.36 11.47 -11.64
C ILE A 118 -4.08 10.62 -11.68
N ILE A 119 -3.47 10.35 -10.52
CA ILE A 119 -2.25 9.52 -10.41
C ILE A 119 -2.52 8.08 -10.84
N ILE A 120 -3.69 7.52 -10.50
CA ILE A 120 -4.10 6.20 -10.99
C ILE A 120 -4.23 6.20 -12.51
N LEU A 121 -4.81 7.24 -13.11
CA LEU A 121 -4.90 7.39 -14.58
C LEU A 121 -3.51 7.49 -15.24
N GLN A 122 -2.51 8.04 -14.54
CA GLN A 122 -1.12 8.08 -14.99
C GLN A 122 -0.40 6.72 -14.91
N ASN A 123 -1.03 5.69 -14.34
CA ASN A 123 -0.44 4.38 -13.99
C ASN A 123 0.72 4.48 -13.00
N ASP A 124 0.78 5.52 -12.16
CA ASP A 124 1.78 5.68 -11.11
C ASP A 124 1.24 5.15 -9.77
N THR A 125 1.13 3.83 -9.67
CA THR A 125 0.59 3.16 -8.47
C THR A 125 1.44 3.43 -7.22
N GLY A 126 2.76 3.58 -7.37
CA GLY A 126 3.66 3.87 -6.25
C GLY A 126 3.31 5.19 -5.56
N SER A 127 3.19 6.26 -6.33
CA SER A 127 2.78 7.57 -5.81
C SER A 127 1.36 7.58 -5.25
N GLY A 128 0.46 6.76 -5.83
CA GLY A 128 -0.89 6.58 -5.32
C GLY A 128 -0.92 5.98 -3.91
N ILE A 129 -0.09 4.96 -3.65
CA ILE A 129 0.05 4.35 -2.31
C ILE A 129 0.56 5.37 -1.28
N VAL A 130 1.50 6.24 -1.68
CA VAL A 130 2.02 7.31 -0.79
C VAL A 130 0.90 8.26 -0.37
N LEU A 131 -0.01 8.66 -1.29
CA LEU A 131 -1.19 9.44 -0.92
C LEU A 131 -2.15 8.69 0.02
N GLY A 132 -2.21 7.37 -0.11
CA GLY A 132 -2.96 6.52 0.82
C GLY A 132 -2.48 6.65 2.28
N SER A 133 -1.23 7.07 2.51
CA SER A 133 -0.70 7.30 3.86
C SER A 133 -1.44 8.39 4.63
N PHE A 134 -2.14 9.32 3.97
CA PHE A 134 -2.99 10.30 4.64
C PHE A 134 -4.10 9.65 5.48
N LEU A 135 -4.50 8.42 5.18
CA LEU A 135 -5.43 7.67 6.02
C LEU A 135 -4.93 7.55 7.48
N PHE A 136 -3.62 7.36 7.69
CA PHE A 136 -3.05 7.30 9.03
C PHE A 136 -3.13 8.65 9.75
N VAL A 137 -2.96 9.75 9.00
CA VAL A 137 -3.12 11.10 9.55
C VAL A 137 -4.58 11.33 9.97
N LEU A 138 -5.53 10.96 9.11
CA LEU A 138 -6.96 11.09 9.40
C LEU A 138 -7.38 10.24 10.61
N TYR A 139 -6.84 9.03 10.73
CA TYR A 139 -7.07 8.17 11.88
C TYR A 139 -6.55 8.81 13.18
N ARG A 140 -5.35 9.40 13.15
CA ARG A 140 -4.77 10.14 14.28
C ARG A 140 -5.64 11.34 14.69
N GLU A 141 -6.23 12.03 13.72
CA GLU A 141 -7.13 13.17 13.94
C GLU A 141 -8.55 12.76 14.34
N GLY A 142 -8.78 11.48 14.61
CA GLY A 142 -10.02 10.96 15.18
C GLY A 142 -11.02 10.42 14.17
N LEU A 143 -10.60 10.09 12.95
CA LEU A 143 -11.44 9.38 11.99
C LEU A 143 -11.93 8.07 12.60
N ASN A 144 -13.21 7.78 12.44
CA ASN A 144 -13.81 6.58 12.97
C ASN A 144 -13.07 5.33 12.46
N LYS A 145 -12.59 4.51 13.41
CA LYS A 145 -11.88 3.25 13.12
C LYS A 145 -12.61 2.33 12.15
N TRP A 146 -13.95 2.35 12.17
CA TRP A 146 -14.77 1.53 11.28
C TRP A 146 -14.67 1.92 9.79
N LEU A 147 -14.16 3.12 9.47
CA LEU A 147 -13.83 3.53 8.12
C LEU A 147 -12.40 3.12 7.73
N CYS A 148 -11.48 3.06 8.68
CA CYS A 148 -10.09 2.68 8.43
C CYS A 148 -9.91 1.16 8.30
N ILE A 149 -10.62 0.38 9.13
CA ILE A 149 -10.50 -1.09 9.16
C ILE A 149 -10.73 -1.73 7.78
N PRO A 150 -11.78 -1.42 7.01
CA PRO A 150 -11.99 -2.01 5.70
C PRO A 150 -10.84 -1.74 4.73
N VAL A 151 -10.29 -0.52 4.72
CA VAL A 151 -9.19 -0.15 3.82
C VAL A 151 -7.92 -0.94 4.16
N LEU A 152 -7.58 -1.03 5.46
CA LEU A 152 -6.44 -1.81 5.92
C LEU A 152 -6.65 -3.31 5.68
N LEU A 153 -7.88 -3.80 5.86
CA LEU A 153 -8.22 -5.19 5.60
C LEU A 153 -8.08 -5.53 4.11
N ILE A 154 -8.55 -4.68 3.21
CA ILE A 154 -8.39 -4.85 1.76
C ILE A 154 -6.91 -4.92 1.39
N ALA A 155 -6.08 -4.00 1.90
CA ALA A 155 -4.64 -4.00 1.65
C ALA A 155 -3.97 -5.28 2.19
N ALA A 156 -4.32 -5.70 3.40
CA ALA A 156 -3.80 -6.93 4.00
C ALA A 156 -4.24 -8.18 3.21
N LEU A 157 -5.51 -8.28 2.86
CA LEU A 157 -6.05 -9.41 2.08
C LEU A 157 -5.41 -9.48 0.70
N PHE A 158 -5.16 -8.33 0.05
CA PHE A 158 -4.46 -8.29 -1.23
C PHE A 158 -3.08 -8.94 -1.14
N ILE A 159 -2.30 -8.61 -0.11
CA ILE A 159 -0.97 -9.19 0.10
C ILE A 159 -1.07 -10.68 0.46
N VAL A 160 -1.94 -11.01 1.41
CA VAL A 160 -2.07 -12.38 1.93
C VAL A 160 -2.62 -13.35 0.89
N SER A 161 -3.43 -12.88 -0.08
CA SER A 161 -3.96 -13.71 -1.17
C SER A 161 -2.88 -14.29 -2.08
N PHE A 162 -1.70 -13.66 -2.16
CA PHE A 162 -0.55 -14.21 -2.91
C PHE A 162 0.32 -15.16 -2.10
N LEU A 163 0.30 -15.04 -0.77
CA LEU A 163 1.14 -15.83 0.11
C LEU A 163 0.50 -17.16 0.51
N LEU A 164 -0.83 -17.19 0.59
CA LEU A 164 -1.57 -18.35 1.09
C LEU A 164 -2.38 -19.01 -0.04
N SER A 165 -2.48 -20.35 0.02
CA SER A 165 -3.40 -21.07 -0.85
C SER A 165 -4.86 -20.67 -0.56
N PRO A 166 -5.79 -20.77 -1.53
CA PRO A 166 -7.20 -20.41 -1.33
C PRO A 166 -7.84 -21.15 -0.13
N MET A 167 -7.43 -22.38 0.10
CA MET A 167 -7.91 -23.17 1.24
C MET A 167 -7.41 -22.61 2.57
N THR A 168 -6.11 -22.36 2.71
CA THR A 168 -5.55 -21.81 3.95
C THR A 168 -6.08 -20.41 4.23
N LEU A 169 -6.33 -19.62 3.20
CA LEU A 169 -6.87 -18.28 3.32
C LEU A 169 -8.32 -18.31 3.79
N LEU A 170 -9.15 -19.21 3.27
CA LEU A 170 -10.53 -19.38 3.75
C LEU A 170 -10.55 -19.79 5.22
N VAL A 171 -9.72 -20.76 5.61
CA VAL A 171 -9.60 -21.21 7.02
C VAL A 171 -9.14 -20.06 7.93
N THR A 172 -8.14 -19.29 7.52
CA THR A 172 -7.65 -18.16 8.31
C THR A 172 -8.71 -17.06 8.47
N LEU A 173 -9.49 -16.77 7.42
CA LEU A 173 -10.60 -15.81 7.51
C LEU A 173 -11.68 -16.28 8.50
N ILE A 174 -12.10 -17.53 8.42
CA ILE A 174 -13.07 -18.11 9.35
C ILE A 174 -12.54 -18.01 10.79
N LEU A 175 -11.27 -18.35 11.01
CA LEU A 175 -10.65 -18.31 12.33
C LEU A 175 -10.55 -16.89 12.87
N VAL A 176 -10.10 -15.94 12.07
CA VAL A 176 -9.99 -14.52 12.47
C VAL A 176 -11.36 -13.94 12.80
N CYS A 177 -12.39 -14.20 11.99
CA CYS A 177 -13.73 -13.71 12.24
C CYS A 177 -14.34 -14.33 13.52
N THR A 178 -14.17 -15.64 13.74
CA THR A 178 -14.70 -16.29 14.95
C THR A 178 -13.96 -15.84 16.21
N LEU A 179 -12.64 -15.60 16.14
CA LEU A 179 -11.87 -15.05 17.25
C LEU A 179 -12.28 -13.59 17.55
N SER A 180 -12.44 -12.76 16.52
CA SER A 180 -12.89 -11.35 16.73
C SER A 180 -14.26 -11.29 17.38
N GLU A 181 -15.18 -12.13 16.97
CA GLU A 181 -16.51 -12.27 17.61
C GLU A 181 -16.39 -12.73 19.07
N ALA A 182 -15.56 -13.72 19.34
CA ALA A 182 -15.32 -14.22 20.69
C ALA A 182 -14.74 -13.13 21.61
N MET A 183 -13.82 -12.31 21.10
CA MET A 183 -13.25 -11.17 21.83
C MET A 183 -14.26 -10.07 22.10
N MET A 184 -15.12 -9.74 21.13
CA MET A 184 -16.11 -8.67 21.28
C MET A 184 -17.25 -9.03 22.23
N ASN A 185 -17.69 -10.29 22.21
CA ASN A 185 -18.87 -10.74 22.95
C ASN A 185 -18.57 -11.62 24.18
N GLY A 186 -17.29 -11.94 24.42
CA GLY A 186 -16.85 -12.72 25.60
C GLY A 186 -17.32 -14.17 25.65
N GLN A 187 -17.92 -14.70 24.57
CA GLN A 187 -18.51 -16.04 24.51
C GLN A 187 -17.60 -17.08 23.84
N TRP A 188 -16.38 -17.24 24.34
CA TRP A 188 -15.37 -18.10 23.72
C TRP A 188 -15.80 -19.52 23.45
N ARG A 189 -16.43 -20.17 24.44
CA ARG A 189 -16.86 -21.57 24.30
C ARG A 189 -17.86 -21.74 23.17
N SER A 190 -18.89 -20.88 23.11
CA SER A 190 -19.91 -20.94 22.07
C SER A 190 -19.33 -20.73 20.68
N ARG A 191 -18.40 -19.79 20.53
CA ARG A 191 -17.75 -19.49 19.23
C ARG A 191 -16.80 -20.59 18.78
N LEU A 192 -16.05 -21.20 19.69
CA LEU A 192 -15.21 -22.35 19.37
C LEU A 192 -16.03 -23.58 18.97
N VAL A 193 -17.16 -23.82 19.63
CA VAL A 193 -18.08 -24.89 19.24
C VAL A 193 -18.69 -24.62 17.86
N PHE A 194 -19.07 -23.38 17.57
CA PHE A 194 -19.54 -22.99 16.24
C PHE A 194 -18.47 -23.20 15.16
N LEU A 195 -17.24 -22.79 15.41
CA LEU A 195 -16.11 -23.03 14.49
C LEU A 195 -15.90 -24.52 14.24
N ALA A 196 -15.87 -25.32 15.30
CA ALA A 196 -15.71 -26.77 15.19
C ALA A 196 -16.88 -27.42 14.41
N ALA A 197 -18.10 -26.94 14.62
CA ALA A 197 -19.29 -27.40 13.88
C ALA A 197 -19.21 -27.09 12.38
N VAL A 198 -18.76 -25.88 12.00
CA VAL A 198 -18.54 -25.50 10.60
C VAL A 198 -17.48 -26.37 9.95
N MET A 199 -16.33 -26.57 10.61
CA MET A 199 -15.25 -27.41 10.08
C MET A 199 -15.69 -28.87 9.94
N LEU A 200 -16.37 -29.42 10.95
CA LEU A 200 -16.87 -30.79 10.93
C LEU A 200 -17.94 -31.01 9.85
N SER A 201 -18.87 -30.04 9.69
CA SER A 201 -19.90 -30.11 8.64
C SER A 201 -19.32 -30.06 7.24
N ALA A 202 -18.22 -29.30 7.03
CA ALA A 202 -17.50 -29.26 5.76
C ALA A 202 -16.85 -30.61 5.42
N ILE A 203 -16.19 -31.23 6.40
CA ILE A 203 -15.58 -32.55 6.25
C ILE A 203 -16.66 -33.60 5.95
N LEU A 204 -17.76 -33.57 6.70
CA LEU A 204 -18.87 -34.51 6.50
C LEU A 204 -19.51 -34.34 5.11
N LEU A 205 -19.74 -33.12 4.67
CA LEU A 205 -20.26 -32.83 3.33
C LEU A 205 -19.31 -33.35 2.24
N CYS A 206 -18.01 -33.10 2.38
CA CYS A 206 -17.01 -33.63 1.45
C CYS A 206 -17.03 -35.17 1.38
N LEU A 207 -17.08 -35.85 2.52
CA LEU A 207 -17.15 -37.31 2.58
C LEU A 207 -18.43 -37.85 1.94
N VAL A 208 -19.58 -37.26 2.24
CA VAL A 208 -20.86 -37.66 1.66
C VAL A 208 -20.86 -37.47 0.13
N MET A 209 -20.36 -36.36 -0.36
CA MET A 209 -20.29 -36.10 -1.80
C MET A 209 -19.28 -37.00 -2.49
N ALA A 210 -18.16 -37.35 -1.85
CA ALA A 210 -17.20 -38.32 -2.38
C ALA A 210 -17.81 -39.72 -2.56
N LEU A 211 -18.78 -40.09 -1.71
CA LEU A 211 -19.50 -41.38 -1.83
C LEU A 211 -20.60 -41.37 -2.89
N ILE A 212 -21.33 -40.25 -3.04
CA ILE A 212 -22.49 -40.14 -3.97
C ILE A 212 -22.03 -39.80 -5.38
N ALA A 213 -21.10 -38.87 -5.51
CA ALA A 213 -20.64 -38.33 -6.79
C ALA A 213 -19.14 -38.01 -6.70
N PRO A 214 -18.28 -39.00 -6.85
CA PRO A 214 -16.82 -38.83 -6.72
C PRO A 214 -16.29 -37.82 -7.74
N GLY A 215 -15.49 -36.85 -7.25
CA GLY A 215 -14.89 -35.80 -8.06
C GLY A 215 -15.72 -34.55 -8.30
N THR A 216 -16.94 -34.44 -7.73
CA THR A 216 -17.81 -33.26 -7.91
C THR A 216 -17.54 -32.13 -6.92
N LEU A 217 -17.10 -32.45 -5.70
CA LEU A 217 -16.82 -31.45 -4.65
C LEU A 217 -15.50 -31.73 -3.96
N ASP A 218 -14.60 -30.77 -4.06
CA ASP A 218 -13.36 -30.76 -3.26
C ASP A 218 -13.61 -30.20 -1.86
N LEU A 219 -12.66 -30.48 -0.94
CA LEU A 219 -12.74 -29.97 0.44
C LEU A 219 -12.88 -28.44 0.52
N TYR A 220 -12.25 -27.71 -0.41
CA TYR A 220 -12.39 -26.26 -0.50
C TYR A 220 -13.83 -25.83 -0.78
N HIS A 221 -14.47 -26.42 -1.80
CA HIS A 221 -15.86 -26.08 -2.15
C HIS A 221 -16.86 -26.50 -1.08
N SER A 222 -16.61 -27.64 -0.40
CA SER A 222 -17.46 -28.07 0.72
C SER A 222 -17.32 -27.14 1.92
N LEU A 223 -16.12 -26.66 2.23
CA LEU A 223 -15.89 -25.67 3.27
C LEU A 223 -16.54 -24.32 2.92
N LEU A 224 -16.43 -23.89 1.66
CA LEU A 224 -17.04 -22.66 1.19
C LEU A 224 -18.58 -22.71 1.30
N THR A 225 -19.22 -23.80 0.87
CA THR A 225 -20.68 -23.93 0.93
C THR A 225 -21.19 -24.01 2.37
N THR A 226 -20.50 -24.74 3.24
CA THR A 226 -20.87 -24.81 4.66
C THR A 226 -20.66 -23.50 5.40
N THR A 227 -19.62 -22.74 5.06
CA THR A 227 -19.39 -21.41 5.65
C THR A 227 -20.44 -20.40 5.16
N LEU A 228 -20.86 -20.44 3.90
CA LEU A 228 -21.94 -19.59 3.40
C LEU A 228 -23.28 -19.91 4.13
N ALA A 229 -23.58 -21.18 4.33
CA ALA A 229 -24.74 -21.59 5.11
C ALA A 229 -24.65 -21.12 6.58
N ALA A 230 -23.46 -21.21 7.18
CA ALA A 230 -23.22 -20.74 8.54
C ALA A 230 -23.36 -19.21 8.66
N VAL A 231 -22.93 -18.44 7.65
CA VAL A 231 -23.14 -16.98 7.57
C VAL A 231 -24.61 -16.63 7.57
N VAL A 232 -25.42 -17.31 6.75
CA VAL A 232 -26.88 -17.10 6.72
C VAL A 232 -27.50 -17.42 8.08
N PHE A 233 -27.13 -18.55 8.68
CA PHE A 233 -27.61 -18.93 10.02
C PHE A 233 -27.19 -17.88 11.07
N ALA A 234 -25.94 -17.44 11.08
CA ALA A 234 -25.45 -16.42 12.01
C ALA A 234 -26.17 -15.06 11.81
N ALA A 235 -26.51 -14.69 10.57
CA ALA A 235 -27.24 -13.47 10.27
C ALA A 235 -28.69 -13.54 10.81
N VAL A 236 -29.40 -14.67 10.62
CA VAL A 236 -30.74 -14.89 11.17
C VAL A 236 -30.72 -14.90 12.70
N TYR A 237 -29.70 -15.54 13.30
CA TYR A 237 -29.51 -15.53 14.75
C TYR A 237 -29.28 -14.12 15.29
N ALA A 238 -28.37 -13.35 14.65
CA ALA A 238 -28.08 -11.99 15.01
C ALA A 238 -29.30 -11.06 14.93
N TYR A 239 -30.12 -11.24 13.89
CA TYR A 239 -31.36 -10.49 13.72
C TYR A 239 -32.34 -10.78 14.85
N ARG A 240 -32.55 -12.06 15.20
CA ARG A 240 -33.47 -12.46 16.27
C ARG A 240 -33.00 -12.06 17.67
N SER A 241 -31.70 -12.01 17.88
CA SER A 241 -31.05 -11.69 19.17
C SER A 241 -30.68 -10.22 19.33
N ASN A 242 -30.95 -9.37 18.36
CA ASN A 242 -30.64 -7.93 18.33
C ASN A 242 -29.14 -7.62 18.53
N LEU A 243 -28.25 -8.47 18.00
CA LEU A 243 -26.80 -8.36 18.15
C LEU A 243 -26.17 -7.64 16.95
N ALA A 244 -26.18 -6.31 16.97
CA ALA A 244 -25.68 -5.48 15.85
C ALA A 244 -24.20 -5.75 15.50
N ASN A 245 -23.36 -6.07 16.47
CA ASN A 245 -21.94 -6.32 16.25
C ASN A 245 -21.66 -7.51 15.32
N ILE A 246 -22.52 -8.53 15.34
CA ILE A 246 -22.38 -9.71 14.48
C ILE A 246 -22.55 -9.33 13.01
N PHE A 247 -23.41 -8.37 12.67
CA PHE A 247 -23.59 -7.93 11.29
C PHE A 247 -22.33 -7.25 10.72
N ILE A 248 -21.56 -6.57 11.56
CA ILE A 248 -20.31 -5.93 11.13
C ILE A 248 -19.28 -7.00 10.77
N THR A 249 -19.08 -7.98 11.63
CA THR A 249 -18.13 -9.09 11.36
C THR A 249 -18.58 -9.95 10.19
N LEU A 250 -19.87 -10.25 10.05
CA LEU A 250 -20.41 -10.95 8.88
C LEU A 250 -20.21 -10.14 7.59
N GLY A 251 -20.46 -8.84 7.64
CA GLY A 251 -20.23 -7.94 6.50
C GLY A 251 -18.77 -7.90 6.06
N LEU A 252 -17.87 -7.81 7.01
CA LEU A 252 -16.42 -7.87 6.73
C LEU A 252 -16.00 -9.24 6.16
N PHE A 253 -16.55 -10.33 6.70
CA PHE A 253 -16.28 -11.68 6.22
C PHE A 253 -16.78 -11.89 4.79
N VAL A 254 -18.03 -11.57 4.51
CA VAL A 254 -18.62 -11.68 3.17
C VAL A 254 -17.90 -10.76 2.17
N GLY A 255 -17.59 -9.52 2.58
CA GLY A 255 -16.80 -8.60 1.79
C GLY A 255 -15.42 -9.16 1.45
N SER A 256 -14.76 -9.81 2.41
CA SER A 256 -13.48 -10.49 2.18
C SER A 256 -13.61 -11.65 1.20
N LEU A 257 -14.65 -12.47 1.29
CA LEU A 257 -14.89 -13.58 0.36
C LEU A 257 -15.15 -13.10 -1.08
N ILE A 258 -15.85 -11.98 -1.25
CA ILE A 258 -16.08 -11.39 -2.58
C ILE A 258 -14.78 -10.75 -3.12
N PHE A 259 -13.97 -10.19 -2.23
CA PHE A 259 -12.73 -9.53 -2.61
C PHE A 259 -11.67 -10.51 -3.16
N LEU A 260 -11.62 -11.75 -2.66
CA LEU A 260 -10.62 -12.73 -3.08
C LEU A 260 -10.59 -13.01 -4.59
N PRO A 261 -11.71 -13.39 -5.25
CA PRO A 261 -11.71 -13.56 -6.70
C PRO A 261 -11.48 -12.26 -7.45
N THR A 262 -11.86 -11.12 -6.84
CA THR A 262 -11.60 -9.79 -7.41
C THR A 262 -10.10 -9.50 -7.43
N THR A 263 -9.34 -9.96 -6.43
CA THR A 263 -7.88 -9.82 -6.39
C THR A 263 -7.22 -10.51 -7.57
N ASP A 264 -7.60 -11.74 -7.87
CA ASP A 264 -7.08 -12.48 -9.03
C ASP A 264 -7.40 -11.76 -10.35
N TYR A 265 -8.60 -11.25 -10.49
CA TYR A 265 -9.00 -10.46 -11.65
C TYR A 265 -8.19 -9.17 -11.78
N ILE A 266 -8.04 -8.40 -10.71
CA ILE A 266 -7.24 -7.17 -10.70
C ILE A 266 -5.79 -7.49 -11.06
N PHE A 267 -5.21 -8.51 -10.45
CA PHE A 267 -3.83 -8.88 -10.66
C PHE A 267 -3.57 -9.35 -12.09
N ASN A 268 -4.43 -10.22 -12.64
CA ASN A 268 -4.21 -10.84 -13.94
C ASN A 268 -4.69 -10.00 -15.13
N SER A 269 -5.71 -9.15 -14.94
CA SER A 269 -6.36 -8.41 -16.03
C SER A 269 -6.09 -6.91 -16.03
N ILE A 270 -5.89 -6.30 -14.86
CA ILE A 270 -5.76 -4.84 -14.73
C ILE A 270 -4.30 -4.41 -14.59
N LEU A 271 -3.51 -5.13 -13.80
CA LEU A 271 -2.11 -4.78 -13.57
C LEU A 271 -1.25 -5.09 -14.80
N LYS A 272 -0.39 -4.14 -15.16
CA LYS A 272 0.63 -4.34 -16.19
C LYS A 272 1.69 -5.35 -15.73
N GLN A 273 2.36 -6.05 -16.67
CA GLN A 273 3.34 -7.09 -16.39
C GLN A 273 4.42 -6.60 -15.38
N HIS A 274 5.02 -5.44 -15.63
CA HIS A 274 6.07 -4.90 -14.75
C HIS A 274 5.59 -4.59 -13.33
N GLN A 275 4.28 -4.30 -13.12
CA GLN A 275 3.71 -4.09 -11.79
C GLN A 275 3.51 -5.42 -11.06
N ARG A 276 3.06 -6.45 -11.80
CA ARG A 276 2.94 -7.81 -11.28
C ARG A 276 4.29 -8.37 -10.85
N ASP A 277 5.30 -8.24 -11.70
CA ASP A 277 6.65 -8.72 -11.44
C ASP A 277 7.24 -8.07 -10.17
N ARG A 278 7.02 -6.76 -9.98
CA ARG A 278 7.43 -6.05 -8.75
C ARG A 278 6.74 -6.58 -7.50
N ILE A 279 5.43 -6.84 -7.56
CA ILE A 279 4.69 -7.40 -6.42
C ILE A 279 5.18 -8.80 -6.10
N LEU A 280 5.31 -9.67 -7.09
CA LEU A 280 5.76 -11.04 -6.91
C LEU A 280 7.21 -11.14 -6.41
N SER A 281 8.07 -10.26 -6.93
CA SER A 281 9.46 -10.12 -6.47
C SER A 281 9.52 -9.62 -5.02
N PHE A 282 8.76 -8.58 -4.69
CA PHE A 282 8.68 -8.05 -3.32
C PHE A 282 8.22 -9.12 -2.31
N LEU A 283 7.27 -9.96 -2.70
CA LEU A 283 6.76 -11.07 -1.88
C LEU A 283 7.69 -12.30 -1.89
N GLY A 284 8.75 -12.29 -2.70
CA GLY A 284 9.70 -13.40 -2.82
C GLY A 284 9.13 -14.64 -3.51
N ILE A 285 8.02 -14.49 -4.26
CA ILE A 285 7.37 -15.58 -4.99
C ILE A 285 8.11 -15.88 -6.28
N ILE A 286 8.58 -14.85 -6.96
CA ILE A 286 9.45 -14.94 -8.15
C ILE A 286 10.79 -14.35 -7.78
N SER A 287 11.86 -15.06 -8.11
CA SER A 287 13.23 -14.56 -8.02
C SER A 287 13.82 -14.52 -9.43
N ASP A 288 14.07 -13.32 -9.91
CA ASP A 288 14.81 -13.09 -11.16
C ASP A 288 16.10 -12.33 -10.85
N PRO A 289 17.17 -13.06 -10.43
CA PRO A 289 18.42 -12.45 -9.96
C PRO A 289 19.14 -11.62 -11.04
N LEU A 290 18.86 -11.85 -12.32
CA LEU A 290 19.52 -11.18 -13.46
C LEU A 290 18.60 -10.12 -14.12
N GLY A 291 17.30 -10.10 -13.81
CA GLY A 291 16.32 -9.16 -14.35
C GLY A 291 15.79 -8.18 -13.29
N THR A 292 14.49 -8.28 -12.98
CA THR A 292 13.79 -7.32 -12.09
C THR A 292 14.40 -7.19 -10.70
N ASP A 293 14.96 -8.28 -10.14
CA ASP A 293 15.52 -8.33 -8.79
C ASP A 293 17.01 -8.02 -8.74
N TYR A 294 17.67 -7.85 -9.89
CA TYR A 294 19.13 -7.65 -9.94
C TYR A 294 19.58 -6.54 -9.01
N ASN A 295 18.95 -5.37 -9.08
CA ASN A 295 19.33 -4.20 -8.29
C ASN A 295 19.21 -4.46 -6.79
N VAL A 296 18.09 -5.08 -6.37
CA VAL A 296 17.82 -5.39 -4.96
C VAL A 296 18.76 -6.48 -4.46
N ASN A 297 19.05 -7.49 -5.27
CA ASN A 297 19.97 -8.57 -4.90
C ASN A 297 21.41 -8.06 -4.76
N GLN A 298 21.88 -7.23 -5.70
CA GLN A 298 23.22 -6.63 -5.59
C GLN A 298 23.32 -5.70 -4.38
N ALA A 299 22.24 -4.96 -4.07
CA ALA A 299 22.17 -4.15 -2.86
C ALA A 299 22.24 -5.00 -1.58
N LYS A 300 21.50 -6.10 -1.50
CA LYS A 300 21.56 -7.04 -0.36
C LYS A 300 22.96 -7.64 -0.20
N ILE A 301 23.62 -8.03 -1.31
CA ILE A 301 24.99 -8.55 -1.29
C ILE A 301 25.96 -7.48 -0.80
N ALA A 302 25.82 -6.22 -1.26
CA ALA A 302 26.64 -5.11 -0.81
C ALA A 302 26.53 -4.87 0.70
N ILE A 303 25.29 -4.80 1.22
CA ILE A 303 25.01 -4.61 2.64
C ILE A 303 25.51 -5.81 3.46
N GLY A 304 25.17 -7.04 3.05
CA GLY A 304 25.56 -8.25 3.76
C GLY A 304 27.08 -8.44 3.81
N SER A 305 27.78 -8.08 2.73
CA SER A 305 29.25 -8.17 2.67
C SER A 305 29.97 -7.12 3.53
N GLY A 306 29.32 -5.98 3.86
CA GLY A 306 29.87 -4.94 4.73
C GLY A 306 29.75 -5.28 6.22
N GLY A 307 28.74 -6.09 6.61
CA GLY A 307 28.47 -6.38 8.03
C GLY A 307 28.14 -5.11 8.83
N LEU A 308 28.46 -5.12 10.12
CA LEU A 308 28.19 -3.97 11.01
C LEU A 308 29.20 -2.84 10.88
N PHE A 309 30.44 -3.15 10.47
CA PHE A 309 31.56 -2.21 10.48
C PHE A 309 32.05 -1.84 9.07
N GLY A 310 31.38 -2.33 8.01
CA GLY A 310 31.79 -2.13 6.64
C GLY A 310 33.10 -2.83 6.26
N LYS A 311 33.59 -2.58 5.04
CA LYS A 311 34.84 -3.12 4.51
C LYS A 311 35.99 -2.12 4.53
N GLY A 312 35.72 -0.90 4.98
CA GLY A 312 36.68 0.22 4.94
C GLY A 312 36.53 1.10 3.70
N PHE A 313 37.00 2.32 3.81
CA PHE A 313 36.84 3.36 2.80
C PHE A 313 37.36 2.91 1.43
N LEU A 314 36.49 2.97 0.41
CA LEU A 314 36.74 2.54 -1.00
C LEU A 314 37.08 1.05 -1.20
N GLN A 315 36.85 0.17 -0.20
CA GLN A 315 37.17 -1.26 -0.31
C GLN A 315 35.94 -2.11 -0.59
N GLY A 316 34.72 -1.55 -0.64
CA GLY A 316 33.48 -2.24 -0.99
C GLY A 316 33.48 -2.74 -2.44
N THR A 317 33.67 -4.03 -2.63
CA THR A 317 33.81 -4.65 -3.97
C THR A 317 32.59 -4.44 -4.85
N GLN A 318 31.39 -4.59 -4.32
CA GLN A 318 30.13 -4.41 -5.06
C GLN A 318 29.95 -2.98 -5.61
N ILE A 319 30.37 -2.00 -4.82
CA ILE A 319 30.29 -0.58 -5.18
C ILE A 319 31.44 -0.19 -6.12
N LYS A 320 32.65 -0.69 -5.85
CA LYS A 320 33.85 -0.39 -6.64
C LYS A 320 33.73 -0.88 -8.08
N TYR A 321 33.19 -2.07 -8.30
CA TYR A 321 33.03 -2.66 -9.63
C TYR A 321 31.67 -2.36 -10.28
N ASN A 322 30.90 -1.41 -9.74
CA ASN A 322 29.60 -0.98 -10.28
C ASN A 322 28.57 -2.10 -10.44
N PHE A 323 28.58 -3.12 -9.58
CA PHE A 323 27.56 -4.16 -9.58
C PHE A 323 26.21 -3.66 -9.07
N VAL A 324 26.19 -2.61 -8.22
CA VAL A 324 24.96 -1.97 -7.74
C VAL A 324 24.64 -0.80 -8.67
N PRO A 325 23.60 -0.89 -9.51
CA PRO A 325 23.12 0.24 -10.29
C PRO A 325 22.55 1.34 -9.37
N GLU A 326 22.51 2.58 -9.87
CA GLU A 326 21.94 3.73 -9.15
C GLU A 326 22.44 3.86 -7.69
N LYS A 327 23.71 3.47 -7.44
CA LYS A 327 24.36 3.52 -6.12
C LYS A 327 24.47 4.93 -5.53
N HIS A 328 24.28 5.96 -6.34
CA HIS A 328 24.35 7.37 -5.93
C HIS A 328 23.00 7.97 -5.56
N THR A 329 21.90 7.29 -5.86
CA THR A 329 20.52 7.72 -5.65
C THR A 329 19.74 6.70 -4.81
N ASP A 330 19.14 5.74 -5.45
CA ASP A 330 18.20 4.78 -4.83
C ASP A 330 18.87 3.85 -3.82
N PHE A 331 20.14 3.48 -4.07
CA PHE A 331 20.91 2.56 -3.25
C PHE A 331 22.07 3.21 -2.50
N ILE A 332 21.96 4.50 -2.15
CA ILE A 332 23.03 5.24 -1.46
C ILE A 332 23.40 4.62 -0.10
N PHE A 333 22.43 4.00 0.59
CA PHE A 333 22.67 3.29 1.84
C PHE A 333 23.64 2.13 1.68
N CYS A 334 23.59 1.40 0.56
CA CYS A 334 24.53 0.33 0.25
C CYS A 334 25.97 0.84 0.14
N THR A 335 26.13 2.06 -0.40
CA THR A 335 27.44 2.73 -0.48
C THR A 335 27.96 3.08 0.92
N ALA A 336 27.10 3.66 1.77
CA ALA A 336 27.47 4.03 3.14
C ALA A 336 27.90 2.80 3.95
N VAL A 337 27.09 1.74 3.97
CA VAL A 337 27.38 0.51 4.75
C VAL A 337 28.54 -0.29 4.18
N SER A 338 28.76 -0.26 2.87
CA SER A 338 29.88 -0.97 2.25
C SER A 338 31.23 -0.30 2.50
N TYR A 339 31.21 1.03 2.75
CA TYR A 339 32.44 1.84 2.95
C TYR A 339 32.70 2.23 4.41
N ALA A 340 31.74 2.01 5.32
CA ALA A 340 31.95 2.23 6.76
C ALA A 340 32.92 1.21 7.34
#